data_4578dbdfd5922d26d29ec81d595ccf86
#
_entry.id   4578dbdfd5922d26d29ec81d595ccf86
#
_cell.length_a   1.000
_cell.length_b   1.000
_cell.length_c   1.000
_cell.angle_alpha   90.00
_cell.angle_beta   90.00
_cell.angle_gamma   90.00
#
_symmetry.space_group_name_H-M   'P 1'
#
loop_
_entity.id
_entity.type
_entity.pdbx_description
1 polymer ?
#
loop_
_entity_poly.entity_id
_entity_poly.type
_entity_poly.pdbx_seq_one_letter_code
_entity_poly.pdbx_strand_id
1 'polypeptide(L)'
;MLLFAAALAVCAPGPRDHCVHDGDTVWLEGEKIRITDIDAPELNGACEYERALALRARNRLVELLNSGAVDISRMGKDRYGRTLATLHRSGRSIGDQLVS
;
A
#
# COMPACT_ATOMS: atom_id res chain seq x y z
N MET A 1 18.91 10.26 -8.26
CA MET A 1 18.27 10.18 -8.24
C MET A 1 17.38 10.19 -8.51
N LEU A 2 16.65 10.35 -8.62
CA LEU A 2 15.72 10.34 -8.69
C LEU A 2 15.00 10.21 -8.71
N LEU A 3 14.66 10.15 -8.80
CA LEU A 3 13.88 9.95 -8.65
C LEU A 3 12.81 10.23 -8.68
N PHE A 4 12.23 10.41 -9.10
CA PHE A 4 11.11 10.41 -8.84
C PHE A 4 10.35 9.59 -9.25
N ALA A 5 10.08 9.22 -8.67
CA ALA A 5 9.11 8.20 -8.85
C ALA A 5 7.82 8.78 -9.43
N ALA A 6 7.20 8.07 -10.36
CA ALA A 6 5.86 8.44 -10.82
C ALA A 6 4.91 8.43 -9.62
N ALA A 7 3.96 9.35 -9.60
CA ALA A 7 2.96 9.38 -8.55
C ALA A 7 2.16 8.07 -8.55
N LEU A 8 1.88 7.55 -7.36
CA LEU A 8 1.04 6.38 -7.20
C LEU A 8 -0.42 6.77 -7.32
N ALA A 9 -1.18 5.92 -7.95
CA ALA A 9 -2.63 6.04 -8.03
C ALA A 9 -3.24 4.72 -7.62
N VAL A 10 -4.56 4.66 -7.54
CA VAL A 10 -5.28 3.41 -7.33
C VAL A 10 -5.09 2.53 -8.55
N CYS A 11 -4.90 1.21 -8.34
CA CYS A 11 -4.72 0.28 -9.45
C CYS A 11 -5.96 0.23 -10.35
N ALA A 12 -5.72 0.33 -11.66
CA ALA A 12 -6.75 0.17 -12.66
C ALA A 12 -6.80 -1.29 -13.12
N PRO A 13 -7.87 -1.72 -13.83
CA PRO A 13 -7.89 -3.05 -14.45
C PRO A 13 -6.73 -3.22 -15.42
N GLY A 14 -6.20 -4.44 -15.51
CA GLY A 14 -5.08 -4.76 -16.40
C GLY A 14 -3.79 -5.00 -15.66
N PRO A 15 -2.67 -5.02 -16.37
CA PRO A 15 -1.37 -5.24 -15.74
C PRO A 15 -1.08 -4.19 -14.68
N ARG A 16 -0.46 -4.61 -13.59
CA ARG A 16 -0.17 -3.74 -12.46
C ARG A 16 1.34 -3.63 -12.27
N ASP A 17 1.81 -2.40 -12.10
CA ASP A 17 3.23 -2.13 -11.97
C ASP A 17 3.53 -1.17 -10.82
N HIS A 18 2.77 -0.08 -10.71
CA HIS A 18 3.08 0.98 -9.76
C HIS A 18 1.77 1.67 -9.35
N CYS A 19 1.08 1.08 -8.36
CA CYS A 19 -0.24 1.55 -7.96
C CYS A 19 -0.62 0.95 -6.60
N VAL A 20 -1.64 1.52 -5.97
CA VAL A 20 -2.17 1.03 -4.70
C VAL A 20 -3.41 0.17 -4.96
N HIS A 21 -3.36 -1.09 -4.53
CA HIS A 21 -4.48 -2.01 -4.68
C HIS A 21 -5.55 -1.77 -3.60
N ASP A 22 -5.14 -1.83 -2.33
CA ASP A 22 -6.01 -1.55 -1.19
C ASP A 22 -5.16 -0.99 -0.04
N GLY A 23 -5.75 -0.87 1.16
CA GLY A 23 -5.08 -0.21 2.28
C GLY A 23 -3.84 -0.92 2.80
N ASP A 24 -3.56 -2.13 2.38
CA ASP A 24 -2.39 -2.88 2.85
C ASP A 24 -1.60 -3.56 1.73
N THR A 25 -1.97 -3.34 0.47
CA THR A 25 -1.29 -3.97 -0.67
C THR A 25 -1.00 -2.94 -1.75
N VAL A 26 0.25 -2.87 -2.16
CA VAL A 26 0.72 -1.90 -3.14
C VAL A 26 1.65 -2.58 -4.13
N TRP A 27 1.65 -2.09 -5.38
CA TRP A 27 2.61 -2.49 -6.41
C TRP A 27 3.63 -1.37 -6.55
N LEU A 28 4.90 -1.68 -6.38
CA LEU A 28 5.99 -0.72 -6.56
C LEU A 28 6.98 -1.32 -7.56
N GLU A 29 7.06 -0.71 -8.74
CA GLU A 29 7.95 -1.14 -9.82
C GLU A 29 7.84 -2.63 -10.12
N GLY A 30 6.60 -3.11 -10.25
CA GLY A 30 6.31 -4.49 -10.58
C GLY A 30 6.31 -5.47 -9.42
N GLU A 31 6.71 -5.03 -8.23
CA GLU A 31 6.74 -5.87 -7.04
C GLU A 31 5.45 -5.69 -6.23
N LYS A 32 4.72 -6.77 -6.01
CA LYS A 32 3.50 -6.72 -5.19
C LYS A 32 3.89 -6.85 -3.71
N ILE A 33 3.57 -5.85 -2.92
CA ILE A 33 3.96 -5.75 -1.53
C ILE A 33 2.75 -5.79 -0.62
N ARG A 34 2.73 -6.72 0.34
CA ARG A 34 1.78 -6.74 1.45
C ARG A 34 2.44 -6.03 2.63
N ILE A 35 1.85 -4.93 3.04
CA ILE A 35 2.38 -4.14 4.17
C ILE A 35 1.93 -4.81 5.46
N THR A 36 2.88 -5.36 6.21
CA THR A 36 2.57 -6.30 7.30
C THR A 36 2.07 -5.66 8.57
N ASP A 37 2.35 -4.39 8.79
CA ASP A 37 1.90 -3.69 9.99
C ASP A 37 0.60 -2.89 9.76
N ILE A 38 -0.09 -3.18 8.66
CA ILE A 38 -1.41 -2.63 8.35
C ILE A 38 -2.38 -3.78 8.19
N ASP A 39 -3.55 -3.65 8.79
CA ASP A 39 -4.65 -4.59 8.61
C ASP A 39 -5.87 -3.80 8.17
N ALA A 40 -6.01 -3.64 6.85
CA ALA A 40 -7.04 -2.80 6.27
C ALA A 40 -8.32 -3.59 6.00
N PRO A 41 -9.48 -2.93 6.06
CA PRO A 41 -10.74 -3.57 5.65
C PRO A 41 -10.69 -4.02 4.19
N GLU A 42 -11.41 -5.09 3.89
CA GLU A 42 -11.44 -5.67 2.54
C GLU A 42 -12.30 -4.84 1.60
N LEU A 43 -11.79 -4.61 0.38
CA LEU A 43 -12.56 -3.94 -0.67
C LEU A 43 -13.81 -4.74 -1.04
N ASN A 44 -13.76 -6.06 -0.90
CA ASN A 44 -14.89 -6.95 -1.17
C ASN A 44 -15.66 -7.31 0.10
N GLY A 45 -15.63 -6.41 1.08
CA GLY A 45 -16.28 -6.65 2.35
C GLY A 45 -17.77 -6.94 2.23
N ALA A 46 -18.31 -7.66 3.22
CA ALA A 46 -19.67 -8.14 3.18
C ALA A 46 -20.72 -7.02 3.30
N CYS A 47 -20.37 -5.87 3.86
CA CYS A 47 -21.33 -4.78 4.05
C CYS A 47 -20.78 -3.47 3.48
N GLU A 48 -21.70 -2.57 3.23
CA GLU A 48 -21.38 -1.26 2.66
C GLU A 48 -20.45 -0.44 3.54
N TYR A 49 -20.64 -0.52 4.85
CA TYR A 49 -19.79 0.19 5.81
C TYR A 49 -18.33 -0.27 5.71
N GLU A 50 -18.12 -1.58 5.65
CA GLU A 50 -16.78 -2.15 5.54
C GLU A 50 -16.11 -1.75 4.23
N ARG A 51 -16.88 -1.78 3.11
CA ARG A 51 -16.35 -1.35 1.82
C ARG A 51 -16.00 0.13 1.81
N ALA A 52 -16.79 0.97 2.48
CA ALA A 52 -16.49 2.40 2.58
C ALA A 52 -15.20 2.64 3.37
N LEU A 53 -14.98 1.89 4.45
CA LEU A 53 -13.74 1.99 5.22
C LEU A 53 -12.54 1.53 4.39
N ALA A 54 -12.72 0.47 3.59
CA ALA A 54 -11.66 -0.02 2.72
C ALA A 54 -11.25 1.02 1.68
N LEU A 55 -12.20 1.72 1.10
CA LEU A 55 -11.92 2.78 0.14
C LEU A 55 -11.16 3.94 0.80
N ARG A 56 -11.54 4.33 2.01
CA ARG A 56 -10.84 5.39 2.74
C ARG A 56 -9.41 4.98 3.06
N ALA A 57 -9.21 3.74 3.50
CA ALA A 57 -7.87 3.25 3.82
C ALA A 57 -6.98 3.25 2.58
N ARG A 58 -7.51 2.80 1.45
CA ARG A 58 -6.79 2.80 0.19
C ARG A 58 -6.40 4.21 -0.23
N ASN A 59 -7.35 5.13 -0.18
CA ASN A 59 -7.10 6.51 -0.59
C ASN A 59 -6.09 7.21 0.34
N ARG A 60 -6.17 6.92 1.63
CA ARG A 60 -5.21 7.48 2.59
C ARG A 60 -3.80 6.94 2.34
N LEU A 61 -3.69 5.66 1.98
CA LEU A 61 -2.38 5.09 1.66
C LEU A 61 -1.79 5.76 0.41
N VAL A 62 -2.61 6.03 -0.60
CA VAL A 62 -2.17 6.78 -1.78
C VAL A 62 -1.57 8.13 -1.36
N GLU A 63 -2.27 8.88 -0.50
CA GLU A 63 -1.78 10.18 -0.03
C GLU A 63 -0.45 10.04 0.70
N LEU A 64 -0.34 9.07 1.60
CA LEU A 64 0.87 8.88 2.38
C LEU A 64 2.05 8.52 1.51
N LEU A 65 1.85 7.64 0.55
CA LEU A 65 2.94 7.20 -0.33
C LEU A 65 3.37 8.30 -1.31
N ASN A 66 2.47 9.21 -1.66
CA ASN A 66 2.79 10.31 -2.55
C ASN A 66 3.38 11.52 -1.82
N SER A 67 3.46 11.48 -0.50
CA SER A 67 3.98 12.60 0.29
C SER A 67 5.52 12.65 0.34
N GLY A 68 6.19 11.65 -0.22
CA GLY A 68 7.65 11.61 -0.26
C GLY A 68 8.16 10.19 -0.43
N ALA A 69 9.46 10.03 -0.51
CA ALA A 69 10.10 8.73 -0.66
C ALA A 69 9.89 7.89 0.59
N VAL A 70 9.81 6.58 0.39
CA VAL A 70 9.69 5.62 1.50
C VAL A 70 10.82 4.60 1.42
N ASP A 71 11.20 4.09 2.58
CA ASP A 71 12.15 2.99 2.68
C ASP A 71 11.36 1.70 2.87
N ILE A 72 11.80 0.64 2.22
CA ILE A 72 11.14 -0.66 2.26
C ILE A 72 11.98 -1.62 3.06
N SER A 73 11.40 -2.20 4.13
CA SER A 73 12.05 -3.25 4.90
C SER A 73 11.37 -4.58 4.57
N ARG A 74 12.02 -5.37 3.73
CA ARG A 74 11.47 -6.65 3.26
C ARG A 74 11.76 -7.75 4.28
N MET A 75 10.75 -8.61 4.49
CA MET A 75 10.82 -9.70 5.48
C MET A 75 10.65 -11.08 4.85
N GLY A 76 10.51 -11.15 3.54
CA GLY A 76 10.31 -12.40 2.83
C GLY A 76 9.09 -12.36 1.95
N LYS A 77 8.61 -13.52 1.53
CA LYS A 77 7.43 -13.62 0.66
C LYS A 77 6.39 -14.53 1.28
N ASP A 78 5.12 -14.26 0.97
CA ASP A 78 4.06 -15.17 1.38
C ASP A 78 3.84 -16.24 0.31
N ARG A 79 2.90 -17.16 0.56
CA ARG A 79 2.62 -18.26 -0.36
C ARG A 79 1.97 -17.83 -1.66
N TYR A 80 1.52 -16.58 -1.75
CA TYR A 80 0.91 -16.02 -2.97
C TYR A 80 1.90 -15.20 -3.78
N GLY A 81 3.18 -15.20 -3.40
CA GLY A 81 4.23 -14.48 -4.11
C GLY A 81 4.32 -13.00 -3.78
N ARG A 82 3.56 -12.51 -2.79
CA ARG A 82 3.66 -11.12 -2.38
C ARG A 82 4.86 -10.95 -1.46
N THR A 83 5.58 -9.84 -1.63
CA THR A 83 6.65 -9.49 -0.70
C THR A 83 6.02 -8.96 0.59
N LEU A 84 6.44 -9.53 1.71
CA LEU A 84 6.02 -9.05 3.02
C LEU A 84 6.99 -7.96 3.44
N ALA A 85 6.50 -6.78 3.77
CA ALA A 85 7.38 -5.65 4.08
C ALA A 85 6.68 -4.62 4.96
N THR A 86 7.52 -3.77 5.59
CA THR A 86 7.03 -2.54 6.20
C THR A 86 7.61 -1.38 5.40
N LEU A 87 6.87 -0.27 5.36
CA LEU A 87 7.28 0.94 4.67
C LEU A 87 7.49 2.04 5.70
N HIS A 88 8.57 2.79 5.56
CA HIS A 88 8.94 3.82 6.53
C HIS A 88 9.29 5.13 5.84
N ARG A 89 9.04 6.22 6.52
CA ARG A 89 9.49 7.55 6.12
C ARG A 89 10.01 8.27 7.36
N SER A 90 11.26 8.74 7.30
CA SER A 90 11.88 9.45 8.42
C SER A 90 11.84 8.65 9.72
N GLY A 91 12.05 7.35 9.62
CA GLY A 91 12.06 6.45 10.78
C GLY A 91 10.70 6.08 11.33
N ARG A 92 9.62 6.54 10.69
CA ARG A 92 8.26 6.25 11.14
C ARG A 92 7.53 5.36 10.14
N SER A 93 6.87 4.33 10.64
CA SER A 93 6.12 3.40 9.81
C SER A 93 4.95 4.10 9.11
N ILE A 94 4.77 3.79 7.82
CA ILE A 94 3.60 4.24 7.08
C ILE A 94 2.33 3.63 7.69
N GLY A 95 2.42 2.39 8.21
CA GLY A 95 1.30 1.76 8.90
C GLY A 95 0.83 2.55 10.10
N ASP A 96 1.77 3.06 10.92
CA ASP A 96 1.43 3.91 12.06
C ASP A 96 0.74 5.19 11.62
N GLN A 97 1.20 5.78 10.53
CA GLN A 97 0.61 7.02 10.02
C GLN A 97 -0.78 6.79 9.45
N LEU A 98 -1.02 5.61 8.88
CA LEU A 98 -2.31 5.28 8.29
C LEU A 98 -3.42 5.22 9.34
N VAL A 99 -3.10 4.70 10.53
CA VAL A 99 -4.09 4.54 11.60
C VAL A 99 -4.17 5.74 12.55
N SER A 100 -3.35 6.75 12.34
CA SER A 100 -3.35 7.94 13.21
C SER A 100 -4.47 8.92 12.90
#